data_4729e1a91493fa93851f63e86dbe0288
#
_entry.id   4729e1a91493fa93851f63e86dbe0288
#
_cell.length_a   1.000
_cell.length_b   1.000
_cell.length_c   1.000
_cell.angle_alpha   90.00
_cell.angle_beta   90.00
_cell.angle_gamma   90.00
#
_symmetry.space_group_name_H-M   'P 1'
#
loop_
_entity.id
_entity.type
_entity.pdbx_description
1 polymer ?
#
loop_
_entity_poly.entity_id
_entity_poly.type
_entity_poly.pdbx_seq_one_letter_code
_entity_poly.pdbx_strand_id
1 'polypeptide(L)'
;MQRVRSGGYILGDEGSGAAMGRLFVGDILKGLVPVDLRDKFVEEFGVTADMVMDEVYNNPHANRNLRNYSFFLADHLDDEYVYNLVYNEFVRFFERTILQYDYKNYPLCFVGSVACKYSEVLLSVAGRYGANIKKIVRASMPGLVAFHAND
;
A
#
# COMPACT_ATOMS: atom_id res chain seq x y z
N MET A 1 -23.66 3.38 1.68
CA MET A 1 -23.46 4.69 1.09
C MET A 1 -22.35 4.69 0.07
N GLN A 2 -22.63 5.19 -1.09
CA GLN A 2 -21.63 5.28 -2.14
C GLN A 2 -20.68 6.44 -1.89
N ARG A 3 -19.41 6.15 -1.89
CA ARG A 3 -18.37 7.18 -1.77
C ARG A 3 -17.62 7.36 -3.06
N VAL A 4 -17.67 6.36 -3.92
CA VAL A 4 -17.01 6.40 -5.23
C VAL A 4 -18.06 6.71 -6.27
N ARG A 5 -17.80 7.73 -7.05
CA ARG A 5 -18.68 8.13 -8.17
C ARG A 5 -18.03 7.72 -9.46
N SER A 6 -18.74 7.98 -10.58
CA SER A 6 -18.14 7.78 -11.89
C SER A 6 -16.79 8.50 -11.93
N GLY A 7 -15.73 7.78 -12.19
CA GLY A 7 -14.40 8.33 -12.14
C GLY A 7 -13.91 8.63 -10.72
N GLY A 8 -14.50 8.00 -9.70
CA GLY A 8 -14.22 8.30 -8.32
C GLY A 8 -12.77 8.08 -7.90
N TYR A 9 -12.37 8.77 -6.87
CA TYR A 9 -11.01 8.74 -6.34
C TYR A 9 -10.95 7.95 -5.05
N ILE A 10 -9.93 7.13 -4.94
CA ILE A 10 -9.69 6.30 -3.76
C ILE A 10 -8.29 6.61 -3.26
N LEU A 11 -8.20 7.02 -2.00
CA LEU A 11 -6.92 7.30 -1.35
C LEU A 11 -6.35 5.98 -0.85
N GLY A 12 -5.21 5.58 -1.41
CA GLY A 12 -4.59 4.32 -1.05
C GLY A 12 -3.23 4.49 -0.41
N ASP A 13 -2.98 5.63 0.21
CA ASP A 13 -1.63 5.97 0.63
C ASP A 13 -1.30 5.50 2.05
N GLU A 14 -1.73 6.25 3.06
CA GLU A 14 -1.28 6.01 4.42
C GLU A 14 -1.74 4.67 4.98
N GLY A 15 -3.00 4.33 4.80
CA GLY A 15 -3.55 3.09 5.33
C GLY A 15 -2.86 1.88 4.77
N SER A 16 -2.69 1.84 3.45
CA SER A 16 -2.06 0.69 2.80
C SER A 16 -0.59 0.59 3.13
N GLY A 17 0.14 1.71 3.14
CA GLY A 17 1.55 1.72 3.46
C GLY A 17 1.82 1.30 4.90
N ALA A 18 1.05 1.84 5.85
CA ALA A 18 1.19 1.47 7.24
C ALA A 18 0.85 0.00 7.46
N ALA A 19 -0.19 -0.50 6.79
CA ALA A 19 -0.58 -1.91 6.91
C ALA A 19 0.51 -2.83 6.38
N MET A 20 1.08 -2.51 5.22
CA MET A 20 2.18 -3.31 4.66
C MET A 20 3.39 -3.31 5.58
N GLY A 21 3.74 -2.14 6.12
CA GLY A 21 4.86 -2.03 7.05
C GLY A 21 4.62 -2.83 8.32
N ARG A 22 3.40 -2.80 8.83
CA ARG A 22 3.05 -3.56 10.05
C ARG A 22 3.18 -5.05 9.81
N LEU A 23 2.69 -5.55 8.68
CA LEU A 23 2.81 -6.95 8.34
C LEU A 23 4.27 -7.36 8.20
N PHE A 24 5.06 -6.54 7.54
CA PHE A 24 6.48 -6.81 7.35
C PHE A 24 7.22 -6.88 8.69
N VAL A 25 6.99 -5.89 9.55
CA VAL A 25 7.61 -5.85 10.88
C VAL A 25 7.18 -7.07 11.69
N GLY A 26 5.89 -7.41 11.67
CA GLY A 26 5.40 -8.59 12.36
C GLY A 26 6.08 -9.87 11.89
N ASP A 27 6.29 -9.98 10.59
CA ASP A 27 6.96 -11.14 10.02
C ASP A 27 8.44 -11.18 10.38
N ILE A 28 9.10 -10.02 10.46
CA ILE A 28 10.49 -9.96 10.92
C ILE A 28 10.58 -10.52 12.34
N LEU A 29 9.69 -10.09 13.22
CA LEU A 29 9.69 -10.50 14.61
C LEU A 29 9.41 -12.00 14.78
N LYS A 30 8.66 -12.58 13.84
CA LYS A 30 8.34 -14.00 13.86
C LYS A 30 9.34 -14.85 13.09
N GLY A 31 10.33 -14.24 12.46
CA GLY A 31 11.31 -14.97 11.68
C GLY A 31 10.79 -15.50 10.37
N LEU A 32 9.76 -14.89 9.81
CA LEU A 32 9.13 -15.34 8.57
C LEU A 32 9.67 -14.66 7.33
N VAL A 33 10.50 -13.64 7.48
CA VAL A 33 11.09 -12.91 6.36
C VAL A 33 12.34 -13.65 5.89
N PRO A 34 12.55 -13.79 4.56
CA PRO A 34 13.80 -14.37 4.07
C PRO A 34 15.02 -13.66 4.65
N VAL A 35 16.04 -14.44 5.01
CA VAL A 35 17.20 -13.91 5.71
C VAL A 35 17.88 -12.79 4.92
N ASP A 36 18.04 -12.99 3.62
CA ASP A 36 18.70 -11.99 2.76
C ASP A 36 17.93 -10.66 2.78
N LEU A 37 16.63 -10.72 2.71
CA LEU A 37 15.80 -9.53 2.72
C LEU A 37 15.84 -8.85 4.07
N ARG A 38 15.78 -9.62 5.15
CA ARG A 38 15.88 -9.10 6.50
C ARG A 38 17.21 -8.37 6.71
N ASP A 39 18.29 -8.97 6.23
CA ASP A 39 19.62 -8.38 6.37
C ASP A 39 19.71 -7.05 5.62
N LYS A 40 19.14 -6.98 4.44
CA LYS A 40 19.10 -5.73 3.67
C LYS A 40 18.30 -4.65 4.39
N PHE A 41 17.19 -5.05 5.01
CA PHE A 41 16.38 -4.11 5.77
C PHE A 41 17.12 -3.56 6.97
N VAL A 42 17.76 -4.45 7.73
CA VAL A 42 18.54 -4.06 8.90
C VAL A 42 19.67 -3.12 8.49
N GLU A 43 20.35 -3.42 7.40
CA GLU A 43 21.45 -2.60 6.91
C GLU A 43 20.96 -1.21 6.47
N GLU A 44 19.87 -1.17 5.73
CA GLU A 44 19.35 0.09 5.19
C GLU A 44 18.86 1.03 6.29
N PHE A 45 18.13 0.50 7.27
CA PHE A 45 17.53 1.32 8.32
C PHE A 45 18.37 1.38 9.59
N GLY A 46 19.42 0.57 9.69
CA GLY A 46 20.29 0.58 10.86
C GLY A 46 19.58 0.16 12.13
N VAL A 47 18.62 -0.75 12.04
CA VAL A 47 17.79 -1.16 13.17
C VAL A 47 17.87 -2.68 13.39
N THR A 48 17.71 -3.08 14.66
CA THR A 48 17.51 -4.49 14.99
C THR A 48 16.02 -4.77 15.14
N ALA A 49 15.66 -6.05 15.26
CA ALA A 49 14.26 -6.41 15.49
C ALA A 49 13.71 -5.76 16.75
N ASP A 50 14.52 -5.73 17.82
CA ASP A 50 14.09 -5.10 19.08
C ASP A 50 13.86 -3.61 18.91
N MET A 51 14.73 -2.93 18.17
CA MET A 51 14.58 -1.50 17.92
C MET A 51 13.32 -1.22 17.11
N VAL A 52 13.03 -2.05 16.12
CA VAL A 52 11.83 -1.89 15.32
C VAL A 52 10.58 -2.08 16.18
N MET A 53 10.59 -3.08 17.03
CA MET A 53 9.47 -3.32 17.95
C MET A 53 9.23 -2.13 18.86
N ASP A 54 10.30 -1.61 19.46
CA ASP A 54 10.20 -0.47 20.36
C ASP A 54 9.65 0.75 19.61
N GLU A 55 10.13 0.99 18.42
CA GLU A 55 9.67 2.12 17.61
C GLU A 55 8.20 2.02 17.28
N VAL A 56 7.73 0.85 16.89
CA VAL A 56 6.33 0.65 16.51
C VAL A 56 5.40 0.86 17.71
N TYR A 57 5.78 0.36 18.89
CA TYR A 57 4.89 0.40 20.04
C TYR A 57 5.02 1.67 20.88
N ASN A 58 6.16 2.34 20.83
CA ASN A 58 6.42 3.48 21.71
C ASN A 58 6.58 4.81 20.99
N ASN A 59 6.65 4.80 19.67
CA ASN A 59 6.84 6.03 18.90
C ASN A 59 5.47 6.59 18.48
N PRO A 60 5.15 7.85 18.82
CA PRO A 60 3.88 8.45 18.41
C PRO A 60 3.75 8.62 16.88
N HIS A 61 4.86 8.50 16.14
CA HIS A 61 4.86 8.58 14.69
C HIS A 61 5.02 7.20 14.03
N ALA A 62 4.56 6.15 14.71
CA ALA A 62 4.73 4.78 14.22
C ALA A 62 4.16 4.58 12.81
N ASN A 63 3.01 5.18 12.51
CA ASN A 63 2.40 5.01 11.17
C ASN A 63 3.30 5.57 10.07
N ARG A 64 3.98 6.68 10.34
CA ARG A 64 4.91 7.25 9.37
C ARG A 64 6.07 6.31 9.10
N ASN A 65 6.63 5.73 10.15
CA ASN A 65 7.75 4.81 10.01
C ASN A 65 7.33 3.53 9.31
N LEU A 66 6.15 3.01 9.63
CA LEU A 66 5.63 1.83 8.97
C LEU A 66 5.42 2.08 7.48
N ARG A 67 4.95 3.27 7.12
CA ARG A 67 4.80 3.63 5.70
C ARG A 67 6.17 3.70 5.01
N ASN A 68 7.18 4.23 5.70
CA ASN A 68 8.53 4.28 5.14
C ASN A 68 9.07 2.88 4.89
N TYR A 69 8.76 1.93 5.76
CA TYR A 69 9.16 0.54 5.56
C TYR A 69 8.50 -0.05 4.32
N SER A 70 7.30 0.39 3.98
CA SER A 70 6.65 -0.08 2.76
C SER A 70 7.42 0.37 1.51
N PHE A 71 8.10 1.51 1.56
CA PHE A 71 8.90 1.96 0.44
C PHE A 71 10.11 1.03 0.21
N PHE A 72 10.66 0.49 1.28
CA PHE A 72 11.69 -0.54 1.16
C PHE A 72 11.16 -1.75 0.41
N LEU A 73 9.94 -2.18 0.74
CA LEU A 73 9.32 -3.30 0.06
C LEU A 73 9.16 -3.02 -1.44
N ALA A 74 8.83 -1.80 -1.80
CA ALA A 74 8.66 -1.43 -3.22
C ALA A 74 9.94 -1.63 -4.02
N ASP A 75 11.08 -1.47 -3.38
CA ASP A 75 12.37 -1.64 -4.04
C ASP A 75 12.77 -3.12 -4.19
N HIS A 76 11.98 -4.02 -3.59
CA HIS A 76 12.27 -5.45 -3.59
C HIS A 76 11.09 -6.29 -4.08
N LEU A 77 10.30 -5.74 -5.00
CA LEU A 77 9.14 -6.45 -5.54
C LEU A 77 9.50 -7.68 -6.38
N ASP A 78 10.75 -7.79 -6.78
CA ASP A 78 11.25 -8.99 -7.44
C ASP A 78 11.39 -10.18 -6.50
N ASP A 79 11.36 -9.94 -5.19
CA ASP A 79 11.36 -10.99 -4.19
C ASP A 79 9.95 -11.56 -4.05
N GLU A 80 9.83 -12.89 -4.11
CA GLU A 80 8.52 -13.55 -4.05
C GLU A 80 7.77 -13.24 -2.76
N TYR A 81 8.48 -13.22 -1.63
CA TYR A 81 7.87 -12.91 -0.36
C TYR A 81 7.25 -11.50 -0.38
N VAL A 82 8.01 -10.53 -0.88
CA VAL A 82 7.55 -9.14 -0.94
C VAL A 82 6.36 -9.01 -1.86
N TYR A 83 6.45 -9.58 -3.05
CA TYR A 83 5.35 -9.51 -4.00
C TYR A 83 4.06 -10.07 -3.41
N ASN A 84 4.16 -11.23 -2.75
CA ASN A 84 2.99 -11.86 -2.16
C ASN A 84 2.40 -11.04 -1.02
N LEU A 85 3.24 -10.43 -0.21
CA LEU A 85 2.76 -9.57 0.88
C LEU A 85 1.97 -8.39 0.32
N VAL A 86 2.52 -7.71 -0.67
CA VAL A 86 1.89 -6.55 -1.28
C VAL A 86 0.62 -6.95 -2.02
N TYR A 87 0.69 -8.01 -2.80
CA TYR A 87 -0.46 -8.51 -3.56
C TYR A 87 -1.63 -8.83 -2.63
N ASN A 88 -1.34 -9.59 -1.57
CA ASN A 88 -2.38 -9.98 -0.63
C ASN A 88 -2.98 -8.79 0.11
N GLU A 89 -2.18 -7.77 0.38
CA GLU A 89 -2.69 -6.57 1.03
C GLU A 89 -3.64 -5.81 0.12
N PHE A 90 -3.33 -5.71 -1.17
CA PHE A 90 -4.25 -5.10 -2.12
C PHE A 90 -5.51 -5.93 -2.31
N VAL A 91 -5.39 -7.27 -2.31
CA VAL A 91 -6.57 -8.14 -2.36
C VAL A 91 -7.48 -7.82 -1.17
N ARG A 92 -6.90 -7.71 0.01
CA ARG A 92 -7.66 -7.38 1.21
C ARG A 92 -8.34 -6.02 1.09
N PHE A 93 -7.62 -5.04 0.55
CA PHE A 93 -8.18 -3.72 0.32
C PHE A 93 -9.38 -3.78 -0.63
N PHE A 94 -9.25 -4.53 -1.73
CA PHE A 94 -10.36 -4.69 -2.66
C PHE A 94 -11.55 -5.35 -1.97
N GLU A 95 -11.32 -6.42 -1.24
CA GLU A 95 -12.40 -7.15 -0.57
C GLU A 95 -13.11 -6.30 0.47
N ARG A 96 -12.39 -5.47 1.20
CA ARG A 96 -12.98 -4.67 2.27
C ARG A 96 -13.56 -3.35 1.79
N THR A 97 -13.04 -2.80 0.73
CA THR A 97 -13.39 -1.45 0.30
C THR A 97 -14.01 -1.41 -1.07
N ILE A 98 -13.30 -1.91 -2.09
CA ILE A 98 -13.71 -1.71 -3.47
C ILE A 98 -14.99 -2.48 -3.80
N LEU A 99 -15.12 -3.70 -3.28
CA LEU A 99 -16.30 -4.53 -3.59
C LEU A 99 -17.59 -3.96 -3.05
N GLN A 100 -17.51 -2.96 -2.18
CA GLN A 100 -18.70 -2.29 -1.68
C GLN A 100 -19.27 -1.28 -2.65
N TYR A 101 -18.54 -0.98 -3.72
CA TYR A 101 -18.92 -0.01 -4.72
C TYR A 101 -19.24 -0.67 -6.05
N ASP A 102 -19.86 0.08 -6.93
CA ASP A 102 -20.17 -0.38 -8.29
C ASP A 102 -18.92 -0.26 -9.17
N TYR A 103 -17.88 -0.95 -8.78
CA TYR A 103 -16.56 -0.79 -9.39
C TYR A 103 -16.49 -1.33 -10.82
N LYS A 104 -17.39 -2.23 -11.18
CA LYS A 104 -17.40 -2.81 -12.53
C LYS A 104 -17.94 -1.85 -13.56
N ASN A 105 -18.82 -0.94 -13.14
CA ASN A 105 -19.46 0.00 -14.04
C ASN A 105 -18.79 1.37 -14.05
N TYR A 106 -17.90 1.64 -13.11
CA TYR A 106 -17.23 2.93 -13.00
C TYR A 106 -15.72 2.74 -12.89
N PRO A 107 -14.95 3.52 -13.66
CA PRO A 107 -13.49 3.46 -13.52
C PRO A 107 -13.05 3.99 -12.17
N LEU A 108 -11.94 3.47 -11.69
CA LEU A 108 -11.37 3.83 -10.41
C LEU A 108 -10.12 4.68 -10.61
N CYS A 109 -9.92 5.62 -9.70
CA CYS A 109 -8.71 6.42 -9.65
C CYS A 109 -8.09 6.25 -8.26
N PHE A 110 -6.79 5.96 -8.23
CA PHE A 110 -6.05 5.83 -6.98
C PHE A 110 -5.14 7.02 -6.81
N VAL A 111 -5.06 7.52 -5.59
CA VAL A 111 -4.24 8.67 -5.25
C VAL A 111 -3.32 8.30 -4.09
N GLY A 112 -2.03 8.53 -4.25
CA GLY A 112 -1.08 8.32 -3.18
C GLY A 112 0.23 7.74 -3.67
N SER A 113 1.29 7.93 -2.89
CA SER A 113 2.62 7.44 -3.21
C SER A 113 2.67 5.93 -3.23
N VAL A 114 1.97 5.28 -2.31
CA VAL A 114 1.95 3.82 -2.23
C VAL A 114 1.32 3.23 -3.48
N ALA A 115 0.18 3.77 -3.91
CA ALA A 115 -0.48 3.29 -5.11
C ALA A 115 0.43 3.42 -6.34
N CYS A 116 1.18 4.51 -6.44
CA CYS A 116 2.11 4.72 -7.55
C CYS A 116 3.29 3.76 -7.49
N LYS A 117 3.86 3.57 -6.32
CA LYS A 117 5.03 2.68 -6.17
C LYS A 117 4.69 1.23 -6.45
N TYR A 118 3.48 0.82 -6.16
CA TYR A 118 3.02 -0.55 -6.36
C TYR A 118 2.04 -0.68 -7.51
N SER A 119 2.09 0.23 -8.47
CA SER A 119 1.09 0.28 -9.54
C SER A 119 0.96 -1.04 -10.31
N GLU A 120 2.07 -1.73 -10.56
CA GLU A 120 2.02 -3.01 -11.27
C GLU A 120 1.24 -4.06 -10.49
N VAL A 121 1.50 -4.14 -9.17
CA VAL A 121 0.80 -5.09 -8.32
C VAL A 121 -0.67 -4.71 -8.23
N LEU A 122 -0.94 -3.43 -8.05
CA LEU A 122 -2.31 -2.92 -7.97
C LEU A 122 -3.10 -3.24 -9.23
N LEU A 123 -2.50 -3.06 -10.40
CA LEU A 123 -3.15 -3.38 -11.66
C LEU A 123 -3.41 -4.87 -11.81
N SER A 124 -2.50 -5.71 -11.32
CA SER A 124 -2.70 -7.16 -11.32
C SER A 124 -3.89 -7.56 -10.47
N VAL A 125 -4.01 -6.96 -9.27
CA VAL A 125 -5.15 -7.23 -8.40
C VAL A 125 -6.44 -6.73 -9.01
N ALA A 126 -6.42 -5.54 -9.59
CA ALA A 126 -7.59 -4.99 -10.27
C ALA A 126 -8.08 -5.91 -11.38
N GLY A 127 -7.15 -6.48 -12.15
CA GLY A 127 -7.49 -7.43 -13.20
C GLY A 127 -8.17 -8.67 -12.66
N ARG A 128 -7.75 -9.14 -11.49
CA ARG A 128 -8.38 -10.29 -10.84
C ARG A 128 -9.86 -10.05 -10.55
N TYR A 129 -10.22 -8.83 -10.19
CA TYR A 129 -11.59 -8.47 -9.85
C TYR A 129 -12.36 -7.87 -11.00
N GLY A 130 -11.73 -7.71 -12.16
CA GLY A 130 -12.39 -7.08 -13.30
C GLY A 130 -12.62 -5.58 -13.12
N ALA A 131 -11.81 -4.96 -12.27
CA ALA A 131 -11.89 -3.52 -12.04
C ALA A 131 -11.10 -2.77 -13.12
N ASN A 132 -11.62 -1.61 -13.50
CA ASN A 132 -10.96 -0.75 -14.48
C ASN A 132 -10.32 0.43 -13.74
N ILE A 133 -9.00 0.49 -13.77
CA ILE A 133 -8.26 1.59 -13.16
C ILE A 133 -7.99 2.62 -14.24
N LYS A 134 -8.60 3.79 -14.09
CA LYS A 134 -8.46 4.88 -15.03
C LYS A 134 -7.13 5.62 -14.84
N LYS A 135 -6.75 5.83 -13.57
CA LYS A 135 -5.63 6.69 -13.26
C LYS A 135 -5.04 6.35 -11.91
N ILE A 136 -3.72 6.43 -11.83
CA ILE A 136 -3.01 6.34 -10.56
C ILE A 136 -2.17 7.60 -10.44
N VAL A 137 -2.44 8.41 -9.42
CA VAL A 137 -1.81 9.71 -9.23
C VAL A 137 -1.00 9.67 -7.95
N ARG A 138 0.23 10.20 -8.02
CA ARG A 138 1.18 10.10 -6.91
C ARG A 138 0.70 10.78 -5.64
N ALA A 139 0.19 11.98 -5.74
CA ALA A 139 -0.17 12.76 -4.55
C ALA A 139 -1.31 13.72 -4.86
N SER A 140 -1.99 14.13 -3.80
CA SER A 140 -3.01 15.15 -3.90
C SER A 140 -2.34 16.48 -4.24
N MET A 141 -2.87 17.16 -5.25
CA MET A 141 -2.39 18.46 -5.69
C MET A 141 -3.58 19.36 -5.92
N PRO A 142 -3.36 20.69 -5.92
CA PRO A 142 -4.47 21.62 -6.18
C PRO A 142 -5.26 21.30 -7.45
N GLY A 143 -4.57 20.91 -8.51
CA GLY A 143 -5.23 20.51 -9.74
C GLY A 143 -6.09 19.28 -9.57
N LEU A 144 -5.69 18.37 -8.72
CA LEU A 144 -6.44 17.16 -8.44
C LEU A 144 -7.75 17.49 -7.71
N VAL A 145 -7.69 18.44 -6.79
CA VAL A 145 -8.89 18.88 -6.07
C VAL A 145 -9.89 19.47 -7.04
N ALA A 146 -9.44 20.35 -7.95
CA ALA A 146 -10.32 20.93 -8.95
C ALA A 146 -10.92 19.87 -9.86
N PHE A 147 -10.11 18.89 -10.26
CA PHE A 147 -10.58 17.79 -11.09
C PHE A 147 -11.66 17.00 -10.37
N HIS A 148 -11.44 16.72 -9.10
CA HIS A 148 -12.39 15.93 -8.29
C HIS A 148 -13.71 16.68 -8.16
N ALA A 149 -13.66 17.99 -8.00
CA ALA A 149 -14.86 18.79 -7.85
C ALA A 149 -15.75 18.75 -9.09
N ASN A 150 -15.17 18.46 -10.25
CA ASN A 150 -15.91 18.39 -11.50
C ASN A 150 -16.55 17.02 -11.75
N ASP A 151 -16.26 16.09 -10.93
CA ASP A 151 -16.87 14.77 -11.01
C ASP A 151 -18.28 14.80 -10.42
#